data_78ee795a4cc9c705d8bab7e0302444cd
#
_entry.id   78ee795a4cc9c705d8bab7e0302444cd
#
_cell.length_a   1.000
_cell.length_b   1.000
_cell.length_c   1.000
_cell.angle_alpha   90.00
_cell.angle_beta   90.00
_cell.angle_gamma   90.00
#
_symmetry.space_group_name_H-M   'P 1'
#
loop_
_entity.id
_entity.type
_entity.pdbx_description
1 polymer ?
#
loop_
_entity_poly.entity_id
_entity_poly.type
_entity_poly.pdbx_seq_one_letter_code
_entity_poly.pdbx_strand_id
1 'polypeptide(L)'
;MYISAFKMDGLGNDFVIIDQRNQNINLSKSQIIKICDRNFIGCDQLILINNSTTVDASLEFFNSDGSLSGACGNGSRCVADLLSKQNNKKEIVLSTSSGTVSYTHLTLPTTPYV
;
A
#
# COMPACT_ATOMS: atom_id res chain seq x y z
N MET A 1 -16.97 -10.45 6.99
CA MET A 1 -16.47 -9.49 5.99
C MET A 1 -15.04 -9.83 5.60
N TYR A 2 -14.76 -9.88 4.32
CA TYR A 2 -13.42 -10.16 3.83
C TYR A 2 -12.78 -8.85 3.36
N ILE A 3 -11.54 -8.65 3.77
CA ILE A 3 -10.74 -7.52 3.35
C ILE A 3 -9.56 -8.09 2.54
N SER A 4 -9.44 -7.65 1.29
CA SER A 4 -8.29 -8.03 0.48
C SER A 4 -7.07 -7.25 0.94
N ALA A 5 -6.05 -7.98 1.37
CA ALA A 5 -4.82 -7.38 1.86
C ALA A 5 -3.63 -8.14 1.28
N PHE A 6 -2.53 -7.42 1.11
CA PHE A 6 -1.29 -7.96 0.60
C PHE A 6 -0.19 -7.70 1.63
N LYS A 7 0.59 -8.72 1.91
CA LYS A 7 1.78 -8.57 2.74
C LYS A 7 2.98 -8.47 1.82
N MET A 8 3.72 -7.38 1.88
CA MET A 8 4.86 -7.14 1.00
C MET A 8 6.06 -6.65 1.78
N ASP A 9 7.24 -6.98 1.28
CA ASP A 9 8.51 -6.50 1.80
C ASP A 9 9.16 -5.57 0.80
N GLY A 10 9.61 -4.42 1.28
CA GLY A 10 10.53 -3.56 0.56
C GLY A 10 11.82 -3.51 1.33
N LEU A 11 12.87 -3.02 0.78
CA LEU A 11 14.23 -2.94 1.29
C LEU A 11 14.34 -2.71 2.82
N GLY A 12 14.10 -3.74 3.62
CA GLY A 12 14.20 -3.69 5.07
C GLY A 12 12.93 -3.32 5.82
N ASN A 13 11.85 -3.00 5.11
CA ASN A 13 10.55 -2.71 5.70
C ASN A 13 9.52 -3.71 5.20
N ASP A 14 8.50 -3.98 6.01
CA ASP A 14 7.38 -4.78 5.55
C ASP A 14 6.08 -3.99 5.71
N PHE A 15 5.13 -4.31 4.83
CA PHE A 15 3.89 -3.55 4.69
C PHE A 15 2.70 -4.49 4.60
N VAL A 16 1.59 -4.08 5.20
CA VAL A 16 0.28 -4.62 4.88
C VAL A 16 -0.40 -3.57 3.99
N ILE A 17 -0.79 -3.98 2.79
CA ILE A 17 -1.39 -3.09 1.80
C ILE A 17 -2.85 -3.51 1.65
N ILE A 18 -3.76 -2.56 1.89
CA ILE A 18 -5.19 -2.79 1.76
C ILE A 18 -5.72 -1.93 0.64
N ASP A 19 -6.30 -2.56 -0.37
CA ASP A 19 -6.88 -1.87 -1.51
C ASP A 19 -8.36 -1.62 -1.24
N GLN A 20 -8.71 -0.35 -1.03
CA GLN A 20 -10.10 0.02 -0.79
C GLN A 20 -10.72 0.79 -1.97
N ARG A 21 -10.16 0.63 -3.17
CA ARG A 21 -10.69 1.32 -4.34
C ARG A 21 -12.08 0.83 -4.73
N ASN A 22 -12.40 -0.43 -4.46
CA ASN A 22 -13.67 -1.04 -4.83
C ASN A 22 -14.55 -1.35 -3.62
N GLN A 23 -14.18 -0.89 -2.43
CA GLN A 23 -14.95 -1.15 -1.23
C GLN A 23 -14.67 -0.06 -0.20
N ASN A 24 -15.70 0.26 0.60
CA ASN A 24 -15.58 1.25 1.66
C ASN A 24 -15.12 0.54 2.93
N ILE A 25 -13.85 0.65 3.21
CA ILE A 25 -13.28 0.08 4.44
C ILE A 25 -12.93 1.24 5.36
N ASN A 26 -13.63 1.33 6.49
CA ASN A 26 -13.38 2.37 7.49
C ASN A 26 -12.65 1.74 8.65
N LEU A 27 -11.32 1.66 8.55
CA LEU A 27 -10.51 1.09 9.62
C LEU A 27 -10.36 2.10 10.76
N SER A 28 -10.71 1.67 11.95
CA SER A 28 -10.45 2.46 13.16
C SER A 28 -8.97 2.37 13.49
N LYS A 29 -8.53 3.31 14.36
CA LYS A 29 -7.15 3.29 14.85
C LYS A 29 -6.82 1.96 15.53
N SER A 30 -7.74 1.44 16.35
CA SER A 30 -7.53 0.18 17.05
C SER A 30 -7.42 -1.00 16.09
N GLN A 31 -8.16 -0.98 14.98
CA GLN A 31 -8.06 -2.02 13.95
C GLN A 31 -6.71 -1.96 13.23
N ILE A 32 -6.21 -0.77 12.95
CA ILE A 32 -4.89 -0.60 12.34
C ILE A 32 -3.81 -1.14 13.26
N ILE A 33 -3.86 -0.79 14.55
CA ILE A 33 -2.91 -1.30 15.54
C ILE A 33 -2.95 -2.83 15.58
N LYS A 34 -4.14 -3.41 15.54
CA LYS A 34 -4.31 -4.87 15.58
C LYS A 34 -3.67 -5.54 14.37
N ILE A 35 -3.89 -4.98 13.18
CA ILE A 35 -3.34 -5.54 11.95
C ILE A 35 -1.81 -5.47 11.97
N CYS A 36 -1.26 -4.37 12.46
CA CYS A 36 0.19 -4.17 12.51
C CYS A 36 0.87 -4.96 13.62
N ASP A 37 0.11 -5.51 14.56
CA ASP A 37 0.65 -6.27 15.67
C ASP A 37 1.32 -7.55 15.16
N ARG A 38 2.58 -7.76 15.56
CA ARG A 38 3.36 -8.93 15.14
C ARG A 38 2.78 -10.25 15.63
N ASN A 39 1.91 -10.21 16.63
CA ASN A 39 1.20 -11.41 17.10
C ASN A 39 -0.05 -11.70 16.26
N PHE A 40 -0.38 -10.88 15.31
CA PHE A 40 -1.49 -11.09 14.38
C PHE A 40 -0.92 -11.19 12.96
N ILE A 41 -1.00 -10.11 12.16
CA ILE A 41 -0.38 -10.12 10.82
C ILE A 41 1.02 -9.54 10.91
N GLY A 42 1.13 -8.35 11.46
CA GLY A 42 2.40 -7.68 11.71
C GLY A 42 2.96 -6.97 10.49
N CYS A 43 3.35 -5.71 10.69
CA CYS A 43 4.04 -4.95 9.66
C CYS A 43 4.64 -3.68 10.28
N ASP A 44 5.60 -3.10 9.58
CA ASP A 44 6.15 -1.80 9.97
C ASP A 44 5.13 -0.69 9.70
N GLN A 45 4.44 -0.77 8.57
CA GLN A 45 3.43 0.22 8.19
C GLN A 45 2.28 -0.44 7.45
N LEU A 46 1.10 0.15 7.60
CA LEU A 46 -0.10 -0.21 6.84
C LEU A 46 -0.33 0.84 5.77
N ILE A 47 -0.64 0.41 4.55
CA ILE A 47 -0.88 1.30 3.42
C ILE A 47 -2.28 1.07 2.92
N LEU A 48 -3.06 2.15 2.79
CA LEU A 48 -4.36 2.11 2.13
C LEU A 48 -4.23 2.64 0.72
N ILE A 49 -4.78 1.90 -0.24
CA ILE A 49 -4.87 2.34 -1.63
C ILE A 49 -6.28 2.88 -1.85
N ASN A 50 -6.37 4.17 -2.17
CA ASN A 50 -7.64 4.86 -2.40
C ASN A 50 -7.79 5.23 -3.87
N ASN A 51 -9.02 5.43 -4.29
CA ASN A 51 -9.30 5.93 -5.64
C ASN A 51 -8.74 7.34 -5.83
N SER A 52 -8.38 7.65 -7.06
CA SER A 52 -7.99 8.98 -7.47
C SER A 52 -8.60 9.29 -8.82
N THR A 53 -8.97 10.55 -9.03
CA THR A 53 -9.48 11.02 -10.32
C THR A 53 -8.38 11.60 -11.21
N THR A 54 -7.19 11.78 -10.69
CA THR A 54 -6.09 12.45 -11.39
C THR A 54 -4.89 11.55 -11.66
N VAL A 55 -4.68 10.52 -10.82
CA VAL A 55 -3.55 9.60 -10.96
C VAL A 55 -4.08 8.17 -10.77
N ASP A 56 -3.18 7.19 -10.84
CA ASP A 56 -3.59 5.78 -10.74
C ASP A 56 -4.20 5.43 -9.39
N ALA A 57 -3.67 5.97 -8.31
CA ALA A 57 -4.21 5.78 -6.97
C ALA A 57 -3.66 6.81 -6.01
N SER A 58 -4.33 6.96 -4.88
CA SER A 58 -3.90 7.81 -3.77
C SER A 58 -3.59 6.92 -2.57
N LEU A 59 -2.51 7.22 -1.85
CA LEU A 59 -2.04 6.38 -0.75
C LEU A 59 -2.10 7.09 0.58
N GLU A 60 -2.47 6.34 1.62
CA GLU A 60 -2.34 6.75 3.01
C GLU A 60 -1.44 5.75 3.73
N PHE A 61 -0.53 6.27 4.54
CA PHE A 61 0.41 5.46 5.30
C PHE A 61 0.14 5.58 6.78
N PHE A 62 0.13 4.46 7.49
CA PHE A 62 -0.09 4.43 8.93
C PHE A 62 1.06 3.69 9.62
N ASN A 63 1.49 4.24 10.74
CA ASN A 63 2.45 3.58 11.61
C ASN A 63 1.77 2.46 12.38
N SER A 64 2.56 1.59 12.99
CA SER A 64 2.02 0.46 13.76
C SER A 64 1.23 0.90 15.00
N ASP A 65 1.39 2.14 15.44
CA ASP A 65 0.61 2.70 16.54
C ASP A 65 -0.71 3.32 16.08
N GLY A 66 -1.05 3.21 14.80
CA GLY A 66 -2.27 3.73 14.22
C GLY A 66 -2.22 5.18 13.80
N SER A 67 -1.10 5.87 14.01
CA SER A 67 -0.95 7.26 13.60
C SER A 67 -0.67 7.37 12.12
N LEU A 68 -1.10 8.48 11.52
CA LEU A 68 -0.75 8.77 10.13
C LEU A 68 0.75 8.98 10.02
N SER A 69 1.34 8.40 9.00
CA SER A 69 2.74 8.54 8.67
C SER A 69 2.90 9.40 7.42
N GLY A 70 4.04 10.03 7.26
CA GLY A 70 4.43 10.60 5.99
C GLY A 70 4.66 9.51 4.95
N ALA A 71 4.78 9.90 3.70
CA ALA A 71 5.00 8.95 2.62
C ALA A 71 6.32 8.19 2.81
N CYS A 72 6.27 6.89 2.48
CA CYS A 72 7.43 6.02 2.53
C CYS A 72 7.78 5.58 1.11
N GLY A 73 9.01 5.86 0.67
CA GLY A 73 9.46 5.50 -0.66
C GLY A 73 9.40 4.01 -0.94
N ASN A 74 9.82 3.19 0.04
CA ASN A 74 9.76 1.73 -0.11
C ASN A 74 8.33 1.24 -0.24
N GLY A 75 7.42 1.77 0.57
CA GLY A 75 6.02 1.38 0.52
C GLY A 75 5.35 1.81 -0.77
N SER A 76 5.62 3.04 -1.24
CA SER A 76 5.08 3.52 -2.52
C SER A 76 5.56 2.64 -3.68
N ARG A 77 6.82 2.21 -3.66
CA ARG A 77 7.36 1.32 -4.67
C ARG A 77 6.65 -0.04 -4.65
N CYS A 78 6.39 -0.58 -3.46
CA CYS A 78 5.65 -1.84 -3.34
C CYS A 78 4.26 -1.72 -3.95
N VAL A 79 3.56 -0.61 -3.70
CA VAL A 79 2.23 -0.38 -4.29
C VAL A 79 2.34 -0.24 -5.80
N ALA A 80 3.33 0.51 -6.28
CA ALA A 80 3.54 0.68 -7.73
C ALA A 80 3.76 -0.68 -8.42
N ASP A 81 4.59 -1.53 -7.82
CA ASP A 81 4.84 -2.87 -8.36
C ASP A 81 3.56 -3.70 -8.38
N LEU A 82 2.77 -3.64 -7.30
CA LEU A 82 1.51 -4.37 -7.20
C LEU A 82 0.52 -3.92 -8.28
N LEU A 83 0.33 -2.61 -8.44
CA LEU A 83 -0.61 -2.05 -9.41
C LEU A 83 -0.12 -2.29 -10.84
N SER A 84 1.17 -2.20 -11.07
CA SER A 84 1.77 -2.50 -12.37
C SER A 84 1.42 -3.91 -12.80
N LYS A 85 1.55 -4.87 -11.88
CA LYS A 85 1.23 -6.27 -12.15
C LYS A 85 -0.25 -6.47 -12.40
N GLN A 86 -1.11 -5.85 -11.56
CA GLN A 86 -2.56 -6.00 -11.70
C GLN A 86 -3.09 -5.42 -13.00
N ASN A 87 -2.57 -4.27 -13.42
CA ASN A 87 -3.08 -3.50 -14.54
C ASN A 87 -2.27 -3.73 -15.83
N ASN A 88 -1.21 -4.52 -15.77
CA ASN A 88 -0.30 -4.75 -16.89
C ASN A 88 0.24 -3.44 -17.46
N LYS A 89 0.63 -2.53 -16.56
CA LYS A 89 1.17 -1.21 -16.90
C LYS A 89 2.60 -1.11 -16.39
N LYS A 90 3.47 -0.48 -17.18
CA LYS A 90 4.87 -0.26 -16.78
C LYS A 90 5.10 1.10 -16.15
N GLU A 91 4.06 1.92 -16.09
CA GLU A 91 4.14 3.25 -15.51
C GLU A 91 2.97 3.42 -14.55
N ILE A 92 3.28 3.78 -13.31
CA ILE A 92 2.27 3.99 -12.27
C ILE A 92 2.55 5.34 -11.61
N VAL A 93 1.52 6.14 -11.48
CA VAL A 93 1.59 7.45 -10.82
C VAL A 93 0.72 7.40 -9.58
N LEU A 94 1.30 7.75 -8.44
CA LEU A 94 0.64 7.69 -7.15
C LEU A 94 0.65 9.06 -6.48
N SER A 95 -0.45 9.39 -5.81
CA SER A 95 -0.55 10.58 -4.98
C SER A 95 -0.34 10.20 -3.52
N THR A 96 0.48 10.97 -2.82
CA THR A 96 0.74 10.78 -1.38
C THR A 96 0.61 12.11 -0.66
N SER A 97 0.66 12.08 0.66
CA SER A 97 0.63 13.31 1.46
C SER A 97 1.84 14.22 1.18
N SER A 98 2.92 13.66 0.64
CA SER A 98 4.13 14.42 0.29
C SER A 98 4.16 14.85 -1.17
N GLY A 99 3.10 14.55 -1.94
CA GLY A 99 3.00 14.90 -3.35
C GLY A 99 2.84 13.70 -4.25
N THR A 100 2.97 13.93 -5.54
CA THR A 100 2.82 12.90 -6.56
C THR A 100 4.16 12.24 -6.84
N VAL A 101 4.17 10.91 -6.90
CA VAL A 101 5.35 10.13 -7.28
C VAL A 101 5.03 9.30 -8.51
N SER A 102 6.00 9.17 -9.41
CA SER A 102 5.84 8.44 -10.65
C SER A 102 6.90 7.36 -10.75
N TYR A 103 6.47 6.15 -11.08
CA TYR A 103 7.36 5.00 -11.30
C TYR A 103 7.21 4.58 -12.75
N THR A 104 8.32 4.57 -13.47
CA THR A 104 8.35 4.21 -14.88
C THR A 104 9.24 2.99 -15.09
N HIS A 105 9.08 2.34 -16.22
CA HIS A 105 9.88 1.16 -16.58
C HIS A 105 9.79 0.04 -15.56
N LEU A 106 8.62 -0.11 -14.91
CA LEU A 106 8.40 -1.17 -13.95
C LEU A 106 8.49 -2.52 -14.65
N THR A 107 9.28 -3.42 -14.06
CA THR A 107 9.40 -4.79 -14.55
C THR A 107 8.28 -5.62 -13.94
N LEU A 108 7.48 -6.26 -14.80
CA LEU A 108 6.44 -7.17 -14.31
C LEU A 108 7.12 -8.40 -13.74
N PRO A 109 6.89 -8.72 -12.45
CA PRO A 109 7.55 -9.87 -11.85
C PRO A 109 7.08 -11.17 -12.46
N THR A 110 8.01 -12.12 -12.61
CA THR A 110 7.69 -13.46 -13.10
C THR A 110 7.27 -14.39 -11.99
N THR A 111 7.54 -14.02 -10.75
CA THR A 111 7.14 -14.78 -9.56
C THR A 111 6.06 -14.01 -8.80
N PRO A 112 5.07 -14.70 -8.21
CA PRO A 112 4.05 -14.01 -7.44
C PRO A 112 4.63 -13.45 -6.14
N TYR A 113 4.05 -12.36 -5.69
CA TYR A 113 4.33 -11.84 -4.35
C TYR A 113 3.63 -12.69 -3.32
N VAL A 114 4.26 -12.85 -2.21
CA VAL A 114 3.69 -13.59 -1.08
C VAL A 114 3.57 -12.68 0.14
#